data_f3c79c81d26d9e03bf26ab9cb85224b6
#
_entry.id   f3c79c81d26d9e03bf26ab9cb85224b6
#
_cell.length_a   1.000
_cell.length_b   1.000
_cell.length_c   1.000
_cell.angle_alpha   90.00
_cell.angle_beta   90.00
_cell.angle_gamma   90.00
#
_symmetry.space_group_name_H-M   'P 1'
#
loop_
_entity.id
_entity.type
_entity.pdbx_description
1 polymer ?
#
loop_
_entity_poly.entity_id
_entity_poly.type
_entity_poly.pdbx_seq_one_letter_code
_entity_poly.pdbx_strand_id
1 'polypeptide(L)'
;NFYFYKNNHELNTFSKKRVNIQKKLYSRLPSKLIKVNQIKINELVDLISNREVHFLNIDIEGLENNIIKSLLKKKILPWCIAIEELGTTCENLNSSKIKKNLNKYGYFLGSKTFLTSIYIRKDILKKLPSKYVKEIIKL
;
A
#
# COMPACT_ATOMS: atom_id res chain seq x y z
N ASN A 1 1.55 -6.68 -18.67
CA ASN A 1 2.06 -5.52 -19.44
C ASN A 1 2.28 -4.35 -18.49
N PHE A 2 3.39 -3.64 -18.66
CA PHE A 2 3.75 -2.43 -17.96
C PHE A 2 3.66 -1.25 -18.93
N TYR A 3 2.90 -0.23 -18.58
CA TYR A 3 2.70 0.97 -19.38
C TYR A 3 3.76 1.99 -18.98
N PHE A 4 4.70 2.24 -19.89
CA PHE A 4 5.88 3.08 -19.65
C PHE A 4 5.70 4.46 -20.29
N TYR A 5 5.97 5.52 -19.50
CA TYR A 5 5.94 6.94 -19.90
C TYR A 5 7.36 7.49 -19.81
N LYS A 6 8.00 7.75 -20.96
CA LYS A 6 9.42 8.13 -21.04
C LYS A 6 9.79 9.39 -20.23
N ASN A 7 8.93 10.39 -20.24
CA ASN A 7 9.20 11.69 -19.63
C ASN A 7 8.34 11.95 -18.36
N ASN A 8 7.63 10.96 -17.88
CA ASN A 8 6.73 11.07 -16.73
C ASN A 8 6.70 9.73 -16.00
N HIS A 9 7.84 9.39 -15.38
CA HIS A 9 8.03 8.09 -14.75
C HIS A 9 7.03 7.81 -13.61
N GLU A 10 6.53 8.88 -12.98
CA GLU A 10 5.49 8.84 -11.96
C GLU A 10 4.13 8.33 -12.48
N LEU A 11 3.94 8.31 -13.80
CA LEU A 11 2.74 7.78 -14.45
C LEU A 11 2.87 6.31 -14.83
N ASN A 12 4.05 5.72 -14.69
CA ASN A 12 4.28 4.32 -15.01
C ASN A 12 3.34 3.43 -14.20
N THR A 13 2.68 2.45 -14.85
CA THR A 13 1.68 1.64 -14.17
C THR A 13 1.44 0.30 -14.85
N PHE A 14 0.93 -0.68 -14.09
CA PHE A 14 0.36 -1.92 -14.61
C PHE A 14 -1.15 -1.79 -14.88
N SER A 15 -1.77 -0.71 -14.46
CA SER A 15 -3.22 -0.55 -14.49
C SER A 15 -3.70 0.11 -15.78
N LYS A 16 -4.38 -0.64 -16.65
CA LYS A 16 -5.08 -0.10 -17.82
C LYS A 16 -6.12 0.97 -17.43
N LYS A 17 -6.74 0.82 -16.26
CA LYS A 17 -7.70 1.82 -15.75
C LYS A 17 -7.00 3.16 -15.50
N ARG A 18 -5.81 3.15 -14.88
CA ARG A 18 -5.02 4.41 -14.70
C ARG A 18 -4.62 5.02 -16.02
N VAL A 19 -4.17 4.24 -17.00
CA VAL A 19 -3.88 4.75 -18.35
C VAL A 19 -5.07 5.48 -18.94
N ASN A 20 -6.28 4.92 -18.83
CA ASN A 20 -7.49 5.55 -19.33
C ASN A 20 -7.80 6.88 -18.61
N ILE A 21 -7.59 6.93 -17.29
CA ILE A 21 -7.75 8.16 -16.49
C ILE A 21 -6.73 9.21 -16.92
N GLN A 22 -5.46 8.85 -17.06
CA GLN A 22 -4.38 9.76 -17.48
C GLN A 22 -4.62 10.31 -18.90
N LYS A 23 -5.10 9.45 -19.82
CA LYS A 23 -5.53 9.88 -21.15
C LYS A 23 -6.65 10.92 -21.07
N LYS A 24 -7.68 10.65 -20.25
CA LYS A 24 -8.86 11.52 -20.14
C LYS A 24 -8.54 12.88 -19.49
N LEU A 25 -7.76 12.88 -18.42
CA LEU A 25 -7.51 14.08 -17.60
C LEU A 25 -6.35 14.93 -18.14
N TYR A 26 -5.32 14.30 -18.69
CA TYR A 26 -4.06 14.95 -19.03
C TYR A 26 -3.66 14.77 -20.50
N SER A 27 -4.50 14.12 -21.32
CA SER A 27 -4.20 13.77 -22.72
C SER A 27 -2.87 13.02 -22.88
N ARG A 28 -2.41 12.30 -21.83
CA ARG A 28 -1.14 11.58 -21.81
C ARG A 28 -1.35 10.10 -22.13
N LEU A 29 -0.52 9.61 -23.05
CA LEU A 29 -0.49 8.20 -23.43
C LEU A 29 0.88 7.59 -23.08
N PRO A 30 0.93 6.29 -22.77
CA PRO A 30 2.20 5.62 -22.57
C PRO A 30 3.04 5.64 -23.84
N SER A 31 4.35 5.83 -23.68
CA SER A 31 5.32 5.85 -24.79
C SER A 31 5.53 4.45 -25.36
N LYS A 32 5.44 3.43 -24.53
CA LYS A 32 5.52 2.02 -24.94
C LYS A 32 4.87 1.08 -23.93
N LEU A 33 4.58 -0.13 -24.40
CA LEU A 33 4.11 -1.24 -23.60
C LEU A 33 5.25 -2.24 -23.44
N ILE A 34 5.64 -2.51 -22.20
CA ILE A 34 6.73 -3.44 -21.88
C ILE A 34 6.14 -4.73 -21.32
N LYS A 35 6.54 -5.86 -21.84
CA LYS A 35 6.28 -7.15 -21.19
C LYS A 35 7.31 -7.34 -20.07
N VAL A 36 6.83 -7.56 -18.85
CA VAL A 36 7.67 -7.86 -17.68
C VAL A 36 7.20 -9.16 -17.05
N ASN A 37 8.14 -9.91 -16.52
CA ASN A 37 7.81 -11.08 -15.72
C ASN A 37 7.17 -10.62 -14.43
N GLN A 38 6.06 -11.26 -14.06
CA GLN A 38 5.36 -11.00 -12.81
C GLN A 38 5.52 -12.21 -11.90
N ILE A 39 5.92 -11.97 -10.68
CA ILE A 39 5.82 -12.95 -9.60
C ILE A 39 4.51 -12.72 -8.85
N LYS A 40 3.90 -13.80 -8.43
CA LYS A 40 2.71 -13.71 -7.56
C LYS A 40 3.16 -13.30 -6.17
N ILE A 41 2.32 -12.53 -5.49
CA ILE A 41 2.60 -12.13 -4.09
C ILE A 41 2.87 -13.37 -3.20
N ASN A 42 2.26 -14.51 -3.50
CA ASN A 42 2.51 -15.75 -2.77
C ASN A 42 3.96 -16.21 -2.88
N GLU A 43 4.60 -16.08 -4.05
CA GLU A 43 6.00 -16.44 -4.25
C GLU A 43 6.93 -15.49 -3.48
N LEU A 44 6.61 -14.19 -3.47
CA LEU A 44 7.34 -13.22 -2.64
C LEU A 44 7.17 -13.54 -1.15
N VAL A 45 5.98 -13.91 -0.75
CA VAL A 45 5.62 -14.27 0.63
C VAL A 45 6.39 -15.50 1.08
N ASP A 46 6.53 -16.51 0.25
CA ASP A 46 7.26 -17.73 0.58
C ASP A 46 8.75 -17.46 0.85
N LEU A 47 9.33 -16.44 0.19
CA LEU A 47 10.69 -15.98 0.46
C LEU A 47 10.88 -15.34 1.85
N ILE A 48 9.81 -14.80 2.44
CA ILE A 48 9.83 -14.11 3.73
C ILE A 48 9.04 -14.83 4.83
N SER A 49 8.42 -15.97 4.51
CA SER A 49 7.45 -16.67 5.37
C SER A 49 7.96 -17.01 6.79
N ASN A 50 9.27 -17.19 6.94
CA ASN A 50 9.92 -17.48 8.22
C ASN A 50 10.56 -16.26 8.88
N ARG A 51 10.26 -15.04 8.39
CA ARG A 51 10.85 -13.80 8.92
C ARG A 51 9.78 -12.88 9.45
N GLU A 52 10.06 -12.22 10.57
CA GLU A 52 9.22 -11.14 11.06
C GLU A 52 9.42 -9.90 10.16
N VAL A 53 8.34 -9.40 9.60
CA VAL A 53 8.36 -8.19 8.76
C VAL A 53 8.05 -6.99 9.63
N HIS A 54 9.02 -6.11 9.86
CA HIS A 54 8.82 -4.92 10.69
C HIS A 54 8.17 -3.78 9.91
N PHE A 55 8.60 -3.57 8.67
CA PHE A 55 8.09 -2.49 7.83
C PHE A 55 7.86 -2.97 6.41
N LEU A 56 6.73 -2.55 5.84
CA LEU A 56 6.36 -2.80 4.46
C LEU A 56 5.91 -1.50 3.81
N ASN A 57 6.55 -1.11 2.71
CA ASN A 57 6.09 -0.03 1.85
C ASN A 57 5.44 -0.61 0.59
N ILE A 58 4.24 -0.12 0.25
CA ILE A 58 3.48 -0.53 -0.94
C ILE A 58 3.12 0.71 -1.74
N ASP A 59 3.74 0.81 -2.91
CA ASP A 59 3.48 1.84 -3.91
C ASP A 59 3.62 1.18 -5.28
N ILE A 60 2.52 0.67 -5.82
CA ILE A 60 2.46 -0.16 -7.03
C ILE A 60 1.37 0.29 -8.00
N GLU A 61 0.95 1.53 -7.84
CA GLU A 61 0.17 2.23 -8.82
C GLU A 61 -1.19 1.58 -9.15
N GLY A 62 -1.97 1.26 -8.10
CA GLY A 62 -3.38 0.83 -8.20
C GLY A 62 -3.65 -0.65 -7.94
N LEU A 63 -2.66 -1.41 -7.43
CA LEU A 63 -2.82 -2.81 -7.02
C LEU A 63 -2.72 -3.02 -5.51
N GLU A 64 -2.56 -1.94 -4.72
CA GLU A 64 -2.27 -1.93 -3.28
C GLU A 64 -3.27 -2.79 -2.49
N ASN A 65 -4.57 -2.61 -2.76
CA ASN A 65 -5.62 -3.36 -2.05
C ASN A 65 -5.54 -4.88 -2.33
N ASN A 66 -5.09 -5.29 -3.51
CA ASN A 66 -4.93 -6.71 -3.84
C ASN A 66 -3.75 -7.31 -3.09
N ILE A 67 -2.64 -6.57 -2.98
CA ILE A 67 -1.48 -6.98 -2.19
C ILE A 67 -1.86 -7.12 -0.71
N ILE A 68 -2.52 -6.11 -0.13
CA ILE A 68 -2.99 -6.17 1.26
C ILE A 68 -3.86 -7.39 1.50
N LYS A 69 -4.86 -7.64 0.65
CA LYS A 69 -5.71 -8.84 0.80
C LYS A 69 -4.92 -10.15 0.76
N SER A 70 -3.93 -10.24 -0.12
CA SER A 70 -3.09 -11.44 -0.26
C SER A 70 -2.21 -11.66 0.97
N LEU A 71 -1.57 -10.61 1.49
CA LEU A 71 -0.77 -10.64 2.72
C LEU A 71 -1.63 -11.08 3.92
N LEU A 72 -2.79 -10.44 4.11
CA LEU A 72 -3.69 -10.75 5.21
C LEU A 72 -4.22 -12.20 5.14
N LYS A 73 -4.56 -12.69 3.96
CA LYS A 73 -4.97 -14.09 3.74
C LYS A 73 -3.86 -15.07 4.15
N LYS A 74 -2.62 -14.74 3.92
CA LYS A 74 -1.44 -15.54 4.30
C LYS A 74 -0.97 -15.30 5.74
N LYS A 75 -1.67 -14.44 6.50
CA LYS A 75 -1.32 -14.04 7.87
C LYS A 75 0.07 -13.41 7.99
N ILE A 76 0.53 -12.75 6.92
CA ILE A 76 1.72 -11.92 6.97
C ILE A 76 1.29 -10.56 7.46
N LEU A 77 1.70 -10.25 8.68
CA LEU A 77 1.24 -9.08 9.42
C LEU A 77 2.44 -8.21 9.80
N PRO A 78 2.93 -7.35 8.88
CA PRO A 78 4.01 -6.40 9.21
C PRO A 78 3.66 -5.55 10.44
N TRP A 79 4.66 -5.10 11.17
CA TRP A 79 4.44 -4.18 12.30
C TRP A 79 3.85 -2.85 11.83
N CYS A 80 4.41 -2.33 10.73
CA CYS A 80 4.01 -1.07 10.13
C CYS A 80 3.88 -1.23 8.61
N ILE A 81 2.85 -0.64 8.03
CA ILE A 81 2.59 -0.62 6.58
C ILE A 81 2.42 0.83 6.14
N ALA A 82 3.30 1.29 5.27
CA ALA A 82 3.11 2.51 4.51
C ALA A 82 2.52 2.14 3.14
N ILE A 83 1.42 2.78 2.75
CA ILE A 83 0.71 2.40 1.53
C ILE A 83 0.16 3.63 0.82
N GLU A 84 0.38 3.70 -0.50
CA GLU A 84 -0.24 4.73 -1.32
C GLU A 84 -1.75 4.47 -1.44
N GLU A 85 -2.55 5.47 -1.09
CA GLU A 85 -4.01 5.43 -1.21
C GLU A 85 -4.51 6.64 -1.99
N LEU A 86 -4.40 6.55 -3.32
CA LEU A 86 -4.86 7.61 -4.22
C LEU A 86 -6.37 7.86 -4.08
N GLY A 87 -6.73 9.15 -4.00
CA GLY A 87 -8.12 9.58 -3.85
C GLY A 87 -8.70 9.36 -2.44
N THR A 88 -7.88 8.89 -1.49
CA THR A 88 -8.26 8.80 -0.08
C THR A 88 -7.72 10.01 0.66
N THR A 89 -8.62 10.86 1.14
CA THR A 89 -8.33 12.03 1.97
C THR A 89 -8.64 11.75 3.44
N CYS A 90 -8.27 12.65 4.33
CA CYS A 90 -8.67 12.55 5.75
C CYS A 90 -10.20 12.52 5.92
N GLU A 91 -10.93 13.24 5.07
CA GLU A 91 -12.39 13.34 5.12
C GLU A 91 -13.08 12.02 4.72
N ASN A 92 -12.58 11.35 3.66
CA ASN A 92 -13.19 10.12 3.14
C ASN A 92 -12.50 8.84 3.61
N LEU A 93 -11.53 8.93 4.51
CA LEU A 93 -10.71 7.82 5.00
C LEU A 93 -11.52 6.66 5.57
N ASN A 94 -12.70 6.92 6.14
CA ASN A 94 -13.58 5.88 6.67
C ASN A 94 -14.21 5.00 5.56
N SER A 95 -14.24 5.47 4.33
CA SER A 95 -14.68 4.68 3.17
C SER A 95 -13.58 3.75 2.62
N SER A 96 -12.31 3.96 3.00
CA SER A 96 -11.17 3.19 2.50
C SER A 96 -11.36 1.68 2.71
N LYS A 97 -11.26 0.92 1.62
CA LYS A 97 -11.28 -0.55 1.66
C LYS A 97 -10.03 -1.12 2.33
N ILE A 98 -8.88 -0.45 2.16
CA ILE A 98 -7.61 -0.82 2.78
C ILE A 98 -7.72 -0.68 4.29
N LYS A 99 -8.17 0.48 4.78
CA LYS A 99 -8.42 0.72 6.21
C LYS A 99 -9.35 -0.33 6.80
N LYS A 100 -10.49 -0.60 6.16
CA LYS A 100 -11.46 -1.60 6.63
C LYS A 100 -10.86 -3.01 6.71
N ASN A 101 -10.03 -3.39 5.73
CA ASN A 101 -9.35 -4.67 5.73
C ASN A 101 -8.31 -4.75 6.85
N LEU A 102 -7.44 -3.75 6.97
CA LEU A 102 -6.38 -3.71 7.96
C LEU A 102 -6.92 -3.66 9.40
N ASN A 103 -7.99 -2.90 9.65
CA ASN A 103 -8.62 -2.84 10.97
C ASN A 103 -9.08 -4.21 11.48
N LYS A 104 -9.58 -5.10 10.61
CA LYS A 104 -9.98 -6.47 10.97
C LYS A 104 -8.82 -7.32 11.48
N TYR A 105 -7.58 -6.96 11.13
CA TYR A 105 -6.36 -7.65 11.54
C TYR A 105 -5.57 -6.87 12.61
N GLY A 106 -6.24 -5.95 13.30
CA GLY A 106 -5.69 -5.25 14.45
C GLY A 106 -4.80 -4.06 14.13
N TYR A 107 -4.80 -3.57 12.89
CA TYR A 107 -4.10 -2.33 12.54
C TYR A 107 -4.96 -1.11 12.88
N PHE A 108 -4.30 0.00 13.17
CA PHE A 108 -4.90 1.33 13.21
C PHE A 108 -4.12 2.28 12.33
N LEU A 109 -4.74 3.35 11.90
CA LEU A 109 -4.07 4.42 11.16
C LEU A 109 -3.23 5.23 12.13
N GLY A 110 -1.92 5.23 11.95
CA GLY A 110 -0.99 6.04 12.72
C GLY A 110 -0.76 7.42 12.11
N SER A 111 -0.78 7.52 10.78
CA SER A 111 -0.61 8.80 10.08
C SER A 111 -1.22 8.76 8.68
N LYS A 112 -1.61 9.92 8.17
CA LYS A 112 -2.03 10.13 6.78
C LYS A 112 -1.35 11.36 6.23
N THR A 113 -0.56 11.17 5.16
CA THR A 113 -0.10 12.25 4.31
C THR A 113 -1.05 12.42 3.12
N PHE A 114 -0.73 13.32 2.18
CA PHE A 114 -1.58 13.54 1.02
C PHE A 114 -1.83 12.24 0.21
N LEU A 115 -0.80 11.44 -0.04
CA LEU A 115 -0.91 10.20 -0.81
C LEU A 115 -0.79 8.95 0.05
N THR A 116 0.02 8.97 1.10
CA THR A 116 0.40 7.77 1.86
C THR A 116 -0.33 7.67 3.19
N SER A 117 -0.86 6.49 3.47
CA SER A 117 -1.40 6.12 4.78
C SER A 117 -0.41 5.20 5.49
N ILE A 118 -0.17 5.44 6.78
CA ILE A 118 0.70 4.62 7.63
C ILE A 118 -0.18 3.90 8.64
N TYR A 119 -0.17 2.56 8.56
CA TYR A 119 -0.91 1.70 9.47
C TYR A 119 0.05 0.98 10.41
N ILE A 120 -0.29 0.92 11.69
CA ILE A 120 0.49 0.29 12.74
C ILE A 120 -0.34 -0.81 13.39
N ARG A 121 0.27 -1.97 13.62
CA ARG A 121 -0.38 -3.09 14.29
C ARG A 121 -0.41 -2.86 15.81
N LYS A 122 -1.59 -2.95 16.41
CA LYS A 122 -1.83 -2.58 17.83
C LYS A 122 -0.99 -3.36 18.84
N ASP A 123 -0.74 -4.66 18.59
CA ASP A 123 0.03 -5.50 19.50
C ASP A 123 1.50 -5.08 19.59
N ILE A 124 2.02 -4.38 18.56
CA ILE A 124 3.39 -3.88 18.54
C ILE A 124 3.61 -2.77 19.58
N LEU A 125 2.57 -2.02 19.92
CA LEU A 125 2.67 -1.01 20.97
C LEU A 125 3.15 -1.60 22.30
N LYS A 126 2.80 -2.86 22.58
CA LYS A 126 3.26 -3.56 23.81
C LYS A 126 4.76 -3.91 23.78
N LYS A 127 5.36 -3.96 22.59
CA LYS A 127 6.80 -4.23 22.40
C LYS A 127 7.66 -2.96 22.43
N LEU A 128 7.05 -1.79 22.33
CA LEU A 128 7.76 -0.51 22.35
C LEU A 128 7.99 -0.03 23.79
N PRO A 129 9.10 0.67 24.06
CA PRO A 129 9.30 1.36 25.33
C PRO A 129 8.14 2.31 25.65
N SER A 130 7.68 2.31 26.91
CA SER A 130 6.49 3.06 27.36
C SER A 130 6.51 4.54 26.99
N LYS A 131 7.70 5.18 26.93
CA LYS A 131 7.87 6.57 26.51
C LYS A 131 7.35 6.84 25.11
N TYR A 132 7.60 5.92 24.15
CA TYR A 132 7.13 6.08 22.76
C TYR A 132 5.65 5.75 22.61
N VAL A 133 5.14 4.79 23.38
CA VAL A 133 3.72 4.42 23.37
C VAL A 133 2.84 5.60 23.79
N LYS A 134 3.24 6.35 24.82
CA LYS A 134 2.51 7.54 25.29
C LYS A 134 2.43 8.64 24.24
N GLU A 135 3.44 8.80 23.40
CA GLU A 135 3.45 9.78 22.31
C GLU A 135 2.53 9.34 21.15
N ILE A 136 2.53 8.04 20.79
CA ILE A 136 1.72 7.50 19.70
C ILE A 136 0.21 7.50 20.04
N ILE A 137 -0.15 7.23 21.29
CA ILE A 137 -1.58 7.16 21.72
C ILE A 137 -2.19 8.56 21.91
N LYS A 138 -1.39 9.60 22.04
CA LYS A 138 -1.88 10.98 22.13
C LYS A 138 -2.32 11.58 20.79
N LEU A 139 -2.05 10.88 19.68
CA LEU A 139 -2.50 11.21 18.33
C LEU A 139 -3.86 10.57 18.02
#